data_b1cc17816a0f16303ab40558a3c61377
#
_entry.id   b1cc17816a0f16303ab40558a3c61377
#
_cell.length_a   1.000
_cell.length_b   1.000
_cell.length_c   1.000
_cell.angle_alpha   90.00
_cell.angle_beta   90.00
_cell.angle_gamma   90.00
#
_symmetry.space_group_name_H-M   'P 1'
#
loop_
_entity.id
_entity.type
_entity.pdbx_description
1 polymer ?
#
loop_
_entity_poly.entity_id
_entity_poly.type
_entity_poly.pdbx_seq_one_letter_code
_entity_poly.pdbx_strand_id
1 'polypeptide(L)'
;SGDRTAFFLINLSAIFVILFSRKILKLRLITLLLSIMLITIISFFNPSAKERVFDQTLKQMNLINKIDSNKDGLYIFSKEHTHHYLSAYKMFLDNKFFGVGVKNFRKLCKDHRYEISKMSCAPHPHNSYVQILSETGIAGFLFLITVLFYFITYVFKHFLLKTKSKYYFTDFEICILSGLAMYLWPFVPTGNVFNNWLSIAMILNLPLLLWSRKSIKTQRIAIN
;
A
#
# COMPACT_ATOMS: atom_id res chain seq x y z
N SER A 1 4.83 12.70 6.83
CA SER A 1 3.77 11.82 6.27
C SER A 1 4.17 10.34 6.30
N GLY A 2 5.46 10.01 6.22
CA GLY A 2 5.95 8.62 6.21
C GLY A 2 5.53 7.80 7.43
N ASP A 3 5.55 8.39 8.61
CA ASP A 3 5.22 7.70 9.86
C ASP A 3 3.77 7.22 9.92
N ARG A 4 2.82 8.01 9.40
CA ARG A 4 1.39 7.66 9.37
C ARG A 4 1.09 6.51 8.43
N THR A 5 1.72 6.50 7.26
CA THR A 5 1.58 5.42 6.28
C THR A 5 2.19 4.12 6.81
N ALA A 6 3.38 4.19 7.43
CA ALA A 6 4.02 3.04 8.05
C ALA A 6 3.13 2.45 9.16
N PHE A 7 2.58 3.29 10.02
CA PHE A 7 1.64 2.86 11.07
C PHE A 7 0.42 2.15 10.48
N PHE A 8 -0.22 2.73 9.46
CA PHE A 8 -1.36 2.10 8.79
C PHE A 8 -0.99 0.73 8.20
N LEU A 9 0.12 0.63 7.49
CA LEU A 9 0.54 -0.60 6.83
C LEU A 9 0.92 -1.71 7.82
N ILE A 10 1.56 -1.38 8.95
CA ILE A 10 1.87 -2.34 10.01
C ILE A 10 0.56 -2.91 10.61
N ASN A 11 -0.42 -2.06 10.88
CA ASN A 11 -1.72 -2.51 11.39
C ASN A 11 -2.48 -3.35 10.35
N LEU A 12 -2.43 -2.97 9.07
CA LEU A 12 -2.99 -3.75 7.96
C LEU A 12 -2.37 -5.15 7.91
N SER A 13 -1.04 -5.24 8.01
CA SER A 13 -0.32 -6.52 8.09
C SER A 13 -0.73 -7.34 9.30
N ALA A 14 -0.83 -6.74 10.48
CA ALA A 14 -1.28 -7.40 11.70
C ALA A 14 -2.70 -7.95 11.56
N ILE A 15 -3.63 -7.15 11.04
CA ILE A 15 -5.01 -7.57 10.76
C ILE A 15 -5.02 -8.74 9.76
N PHE A 16 -4.23 -8.65 8.68
CA PHE A 16 -4.12 -9.73 7.69
C PHE A 16 -3.66 -11.03 8.35
N VAL A 17 -2.59 -10.99 9.15
CA VAL A 17 -2.09 -12.17 9.86
C VAL A 17 -3.14 -12.71 10.84
N ILE A 18 -3.86 -11.87 11.57
CA ILE A 18 -4.93 -12.28 12.49
C ILE A 18 -6.05 -13.00 11.72
N LEU A 19 -6.48 -12.43 10.61
CA LEU A 19 -7.61 -12.98 9.84
C LEU A 19 -7.28 -14.33 9.18
N PHE A 20 -6.06 -14.51 8.69
CA PHE A 20 -5.71 -15.64 7.84
C PHE A 20 -4.92 -16.75 8.54
N SER A 21 -4.22 -16.48 9.64
CA SER A 21 -3.41 -17.49 10.32
C SER A 21 -4.26 -18.45 11.18
N ARG A 22 -3.64 -19.60 11.56
CA ARG A 22 -4.31 -20.71 12.25
C ARG A 22 -4.21 -20.63 13.76
N LYS A 23 -3.02 -20.27 14.25
CA LYS A 23 -2.66 -20.44 15.66
C LYS A 23 -2.60 -19.10 16.41
N ILE A 24 -2.78 -19.17 17.72
CA ILE A 24 -2.49 -18.06 18.65
C ILE A 24 -3.35 -16.81 18.37
N LEU A 25 -4.60 -16.97 17.92
CA LEU A 25 -5.49 -15.84 17.63
C LEU A 25 -5.64 -14.90 18.85
N LYS A 26 -5.83 -15.45 20.04
CA LYS A 26 -5.98 -14.65 21.27
C LYS A 26 -4.76 -13.76 21.54
N LEU A 27 -3.54 -14.34 21.45
CA LEU A 27 -2.30 -13.58 21.66
C LEU A 27 -2.15 -12.47 20.63
N ARG A 28 -2.45 -12.74 19.36
CA ARG A 28 -2.37 -11.73 18.29
C ARG A 28 -3.39 -10.60 18.45
N LEU A 29 -4.60 -10.90 18.89
CA LEU A 29 -5.59 -9.89 19.24
C LEU A 29 -5.11 -9.04 20.41
N ILE A 30 -4.56 -9.67 21.46
CA ILE A 30 -4.00 -8.95 22.61
C ILE A 30 -2.87 -8.02 22.17
N THR A 31 -1.92 -8.49 21.34
CA THR A 31 -0.81 -7.66 20.86
C THR A 31 -1.28 -6.50 19.99
N LEU A 32 -2.30 -6.71 19.14
CA LEU A 32 -2.90 -5.62 18.36
C LEU A 32 -3.57 -4.58 19.27
N LEU A 33 -4.37 -5.01 20.22
CA LEU A 33 -5.04 -4.13 21.18
C LEU A 33 -4.03 -3.35 22.02
N LEU A 34 -2.96 -4.02 22.51
CA LEU A 34 -1.89 -3.36 23.25
C LEU A 34 -1.17 -2.32 22.40
N SER A 35 -0.89 -2.60 21.12
CA SER A 35 -0.25 -1.62 20.21
C SER A 35 -1.14 -0.40 19.97
N ILE A 36 -2.42 -0.59 19.74
CA ILE A 36 -3.39 0.51 19.58
C ILE A 36 -3.49 1.33 20.87
N MET A 37 -3.61 0.65 22.02
CA MET A 37 -3.68 1.30 23.33
C MET A 37 -2.41 2.14 23.61
N LEU A 38 -1.24 1.58 23.35
CA LEU A 38 0.04 2.28 23.57
C LEU A 38 0.13 3.55 22.70
N ILE A 39 -0.25 3.46 21.42
CA ILE A 39 -0.24 4.63 20.53
C ILE A 39 -1.25 5.67 20.97
N THR A 40 -2.44 5.25 21.41
CA THR A 40 -3.46 6.15 21.93
C THR A 40 -2.95 6.87 23.18
N ILE A 41 -2.32 6.14 24.11
CA ILE A 41 -1.69 6.72 25.31
C ILE A 41 -0.60 7.72 24.95
N ILE A 42 0.33 7.35 24.07
CA ILE A 42 1.42 8.24 23.62
C ILE A 42 0.84 9.50 22.96
N SER A 43 -0.18 9.34 22.11
CA SER A 43 -0.84 10.48 21.45
C SER A 43 -1.58 11.39 22.43
N PHE A 44 -2.12 10.83 23.51
CA PHE A 44 -2.79 11.61 24.56
C PHE A 44 -1.81 12.45 25.39
N PHE A 45 -0.68 11.86 25.78
CA PHE A 45 0.33 12.53 26.60
C PHE A 45 1.33 13.40 25.82
N ASN A 46 1.42 13.22 24.50
CA ASN A 46 2.31 13.99 23.65
C ASN A 46 1.53 14.84 22.63
N PRO A 47 1.38 16.16 22.89
CA PRO A 47 0.64 17.06 21.99
C PRO A 47 1.16 17.07 20.56
N SER A 48 2.48 16.95 20.36
CA SER A 48 3.08 16.88 19.02
C SER A 48 2.72 15.61 18.28
N ALA A 49 2.58 14.47 18.96
CA ALA A 49 2.12 13.22 18.36
C ALA A 49 0.63 13.30 17.99
N LYS A 50 -0.20 13.85 18.87
CA LYS A 50 -1.64 14.09 18.61
C LYS A 50 -1.82 14.97 17.38
N GLU A 51 -1.15 16.11 17.34
CA GLU A 51 -1.23 17.04 16.21
C GLU A 51 -0.83 16.37 14.89
N ARG A 52 0.26 15.60 14.87
CA ARG A 52 0.73 14.91 13.65
C ARG A 52 -0.22 13.82 13.18
N VAL A 53 -0.73 12.99 14.09
CA VAL A 53 -1.53 11.81 13.74
C VAL A 53 -2.97 12.18 13.40
N PHE A 54 -3.59 13.07 14.19
CA PHE A 54 -5.02 13.40 14.05
C PHE A 54 -5.23 14.75 13.37
N ASP A 55 -4.76 15.84 13.97
CA ASP A 55 -5.15 17.19 13.54
C ASP A 55 -4.62 17.53 12.15
N GLN A 56 -3.35 17.21 11.87
CA GLN A 56 -2.77 17.44 10.53
C GLN A 56 -3.43 16.55 9.47
N THR A 57 -3.83 15.32 9.82
CA THR A 57 -4.51 14.44 8.86
C THR A 57 -5.86 15.00 8.46
N LEU A 58 -6.66 15.39 9.44
CA LEU A 58 -7.98 15.95 9.21
C LEU A 58 -7.93 17.31 8.48
N LYS A 59 -6.96 18.17 8.83
CA LYS A 59 -6.70 19.43 8.12
C LYS A 59 -6.27 19.20 6.67
N GLN A 60 -5.35 18.27 6.43
CA GLN A 60 -4.84 17.96 5.08
C GLN A 60 -5.91 17.38 4.16
N MET A 61 -6.86 16.62 4.72
CA MET A 61 -8.00 16.09 3.97
C MET A 61 -9.13 17.10 3.80
N ASN A 62 -8.96 18.31 4.32
CA ASN A 62 -9.97 19.38 4.33
C ASN A 62 -11.30 18.98 5.02
N LEU A 63 -11.21 18.10 6.04
CA LEU A 63 -12.40 17.62 6.76
C LEU A 63 -12.82 18.57 7.89
N ILE A 64 -11.89 19.36 8.46
CA ILE A 64 -12.15 20.28 9.56
C ILE A 64 -12.43 21.72 9.07
N ASN A 65 -11.79 22.14 7.96
CA ASN A 65 -11.91 23.50 7.45
C ASN A 65 -13.12 23.72 6.52
N LYS A 66 -14.27 23.19 6.87
CA LYS A 66 -15.53 23.49 6.15
C LYS A 66 -15.99 24.96 6.22
N ILE A 67 -15.23 25.82 6.90
CA ILE A 67 -15.64 27.21 7.18
C ILE A 67 -15.18 28.18 6.09
N ASP A 68 -14.14 27.87 5.32
CA ASP A 68 -13.76 28.67 4.15
C ASP A 68 -14.27 28.02 2.84
N SER A 69 -15.58 28.00 2.74
CA SER A 69 -16.37 27.23 1.81
C SER A 69 -16.52 27.84 0.44
N ASN A 70 -15.47 28.14 -0.30
CA ASN A 70 -15.80 28.58 -1.65
C ASN A 70 -14.89 28.06 -2.80
N LYS A 71 -13.84 27.29 -2.57
CA LYS A 71 -13.02 26.86 -3.73
C LYS A 71 -12.32 25.50 -3.64
N ASP A 72 -12.18 24.89 -2.48
CA ASP A 72 -11.38 23.66 -2.35
C ASP A 72 -12.24 22.47 -1.90
N GLY A 73 -12.45 21.47 -2.79
CA GLY A 73 -13.15 20.22 -2.47
C GLY A 73 -12.35 19.30 -1.54
N LEU A 74 -12.87 18.09 -1.29
CA LEU A 74 -12.18 17.03 -0.57
C LEU A 74 -10.90 16.62 -1.32
N TYR A 75 -9.78 16.56 -0.60
CA TYR A 75 -8.50 16.14 -1.14
C TYR A 75 -8.25 14.64 -0.88
N ILE A 76 -7.64 13.96 -1.84
CA ILE A 76 -7.15 12.59 -1.64
C ILE A 76 -5.84 12.68 -0.84
N PHE A 77 -5.90 12.40 0.47
CA PHE A 77 -4.83 12.50 1.47
C PHE A 77 -4.35 13.92 1.77
N SER A 78 -4.03 14.73 0.77
CA SER A 78 -3.65 16.15 0.89
C SER A 78 -3.77 16.83 -0.46
N LYS A 79 -3.76 18.18 -0.46
CA LYS A 79 -3.72 18.97 -1.68
C LYS A 79 -2.53 18.61 -2.57
N GLU A 80 -1.36 18.42 -1.98
CA GLU A 80 -0.13 18.04 -2.69
C GLU A 80 -0.27 16.70 -3.40
N HIS A 81 -0.73 15.65 -2.69
CA HIS A 81 -0.94 14.34 -3.29
C HIS A 81 -1.96 14.38 -4.43
N THR A 82 -3.06 15.13 -4.26
CA THR A 82 -4.05 15.31 -5.32
C THR A 82 -3.44 15.94 -6.57
N HIS A 83 -2.59 16.96 -6.41
CA HIS A 83 -1.91 17.58 -7.55
C HIS A 83 -0.88 16.65 -8.21
N HIS A 84 -0.16 15.82 -7.43
CA HIS A 84 0.71 14.79 -7.99
C HIS A 84 -0.07 13.78 -8.82
N TYR A 85 -1.23 13.32 -8.32
CA TYR A 85 -2.07 12.36 -9.04
C TYR A 85 -2.66 12.95 -10.33
N LEU A 86 -3.13 14.18 -10.29
CA LEU A 86 -3.65 14.86 -11.49
C LEU A 86 -2.56 15.11 -12.53
N SER A 87 -1.36 15.50 -12.10
CA SER A 87 -0.21 15.65 -13.00
C SER A 87 0.17 14.32 -13.66
N ALA A 88 0.28 13.25 -12.87
CA ALA A 88 0.54 11.92 -13.39
C ALA A 88 -0.56 11.40 -14.33
N TYR A 89 -1.82 11.71 -14.02
CA TYR A 89 -2.94 11.34 -14.88
C TYR A 89 -2.91 12.05 -16.24
N LYS A 90 -2.56 13.34 -16.27
CA LYS A 90 -2.34 14.05 -17.54
C LYS A 90 -1.23 13.39 -18.37
N MET A 91 -0.12 13.00 -17.75
CA MET A 91 0.97 12.28 -18.43
C MET A 91 0.49 10.96 -19.03
N PHE A 92 -0.36 10.23 -18.30
CA PHE A 92 -0.98 9.02 -18.81
C PHE A 92 -1.89 9.29 -20.01
N LEU A 93 -2.72 10.35 -19.99
CA LEU A 93 -3.61 10.67 -21.09
C LEU A 93 -2.88 10.93 -22.40
N ASP A 94 -1.68 11.55 -22.33
CA ASP A 94 -0.84 11.81 -23.50
C ASP A 94 -0.08 10.56 -23.98
N ASN A 95 0.17 9.59 -23.09
CA ASN A 95 1.00 8.41 -23.36
C ASN A 95 0.34 7.12 -22.84
N LYS A 96 -0.86 6.81 -23.31
CA LYS A 96 -1.72 5.77 -22.73
C LYS A 96 -1.13 4.37 -22.73
N PHE A 97 -0.43 3.96 -23.79
CA PHE A 97 0.01 2.57 -23.94
C PHE A 97 1.26 2.23 -23.13
N PHE A 98 2.31 3.05 -23.23
CA PHE A 98 3.61 2.80 -22.62
C PHE A 98 4.03 3.82 -21.58
N GLY A 99 3.17 4.82 -21.30
CA GLY A 99 3.47 5.88 -20.35
C GLY A 99 4.59 6.81 -20.82
N VAL A 100 4.98 7.72 -19.93
CA VAL A 100 6.05 8.69 -20.20
C VAL A 100 7.47 8.14 -19.98
N GLY A 101 7.58 6.87 -19.63
CA GLY A 101 8.84 6.19 -19.28
C GLY A 101 9.16 6.23 -17.79
N VAL A 102 9.87 5.18 -17.35
CA VAL A 102 10.23 4.96 -15.94
C VAL A 102 11.05 6.12 -15.39
N LYS A 103 10.70 6.60 -14.18
CA LYS A 103 11.34 7.73 -13.49
C LYS A 103 11.27 9.08 -14.22
N ASN A 104 10.43 9.23 -15.22
CA ASN A 104 10.26 10.48 -15.93
C ASN A 104 9.22 11.43 -15.31
N PHE A 105 8.35 10.96 -14.41
CA PHE A 105 7.43 11.84 -13.69
C PHE A 105 8.15 13.07 -13.11
N ARG A 106 9.24 12.86 -12.36
CA ARG A 106 10.01 13.93 -11.72
C ARG A 106 10.63 14.96 -12.69
N LYS A 107 10.78 14.59 -13.96
CA LYS A 107 11.33 15.50 -15.00
C LYS A 107 10.22 16.29 -15.66
N LEU A 108 9.09 15.64 -15.91
CA LEU A 108 7.98 16.17 -16.70
C LEU A 108 6.94 16.93 -15.86
N CYS A 109 6.88 16.71 -14.54
CA CYS A 109 5.90 17.37 -13.69
C CYS A 109 6.00 18.91 -13.65
N LYS A 110 7.12 19.48 -14.11
CA LYS A 110 7.31 20.94 -14.27
C LYS A 110 6.94 21.46 -15.67
N ASP A 111 6.67 20.55 -16.62
CA ASP A 111 6.20 20.93 -17.94
C ASP A 111 4.79 21.55 -17.82
N HIS A 112 4.56 22.68 -18.46
CA HIS A 112 3.29 23.43 -18.42
C HIS A 112 2.08 22.57 -18.82
N ARG A 113 2.26 21.52 -19.62
CA ARG A 113 1.20 20.56 -20.01
C ARG A 113 0.71 19.74 -18.83
N TYR A 114 1.60 19.41 -17.89
CA TYR A 114 1.33 18.49 -16.79
C TYR A 114 1.26 19.19 -15.43
N GLU A 115 1.75 20.42 -15.34
CA GLU A 115 1.69 21.20 -14.11
C GLU A 115 0.23 21.53 -13.78
N ILE A 116 -0.19 21.24 -12.55
CA ILE A 116 -1.48 21.64 -11.99
C ILE A 116 -1.30 22.87 -11.12
N SER A 117 -0.18 22.91 -10.38
CA SER A 117 0.24 24.00 -9.51
C SER A 117 1.72 23.83 -9.19
N LYS A 118 2.30 24.80 -8.49
CA LYS A 118 3.69 24.72 -7.98
C LYS A 118 3.96 23.49 -7.10
N MET A 119 2.89 22.85 -6.57
CA MET A 119 2.96 21.63 -5.77
C MET A 119 2.85 20.33 -6.59
N SER A 120 2.78 20.40 -7.92
CA SER A 120 2.59 19.22 -8.78
C SER A 120 3.81 18.31 -8.83
N CYS A 121 4.98 18.84 -8.48
CA CYS A 121 6.25 18.12 -8.64
C CYS A 121 6.78 17.51 -7.36
N ALA A 122 7.10 16.22 -7.48
CA ALA A 122 7.77 15.42 -6.48
C ALA A 122 8.70 14.40 -7.17
N PRO A 123 9.57 13.69 -6.45
CA PRO A 123 10.38 12.61 -7.04
C PRO A 123 9.56 11.49 -7.69
N HIS A 124 8.29 11.32 -7.28
CA HIS A 124 7.33 10.34 -7.78
C HIS A 124 5.92 10.74 -7.32
N PRO A 125 4.84 10.18 -7.89
CA PRO A 125 3.46 10.60 -7.55
C PRO A 125 2.96 10.17 -6.17
N HIS A 126 3.76 9.50 -5.34
CA HIS A 126 3.39 8.98 -4.02
C HIS A 126 2.24 7.95 -4.01
N ASN A 127 1.99 7.28 -5.11
CA ASN A 127 1.12 6.10 -5.19
C ASN A 127 1.62 5.18 -6.30
N SER A 128 1.83 3.89 -5.97
CA SER A 128 2.41 2.91 -6.90
C SER A 128 1.55 2.69 -8.14
N TYR A 129 0.22 2.68 -7.99
CA TYR A 129 -0.71 2.48 -9.11
C TYR A 129 -0.71 3.65 -10.06
N VAL A 130 -0.77 4.87 -9.51
CA VAL A 130 -0.69 6.11 -10.27
C VAL A 130 0.65 6.24 -10.97
N GLN A 131 1.73 5.87 -10.29
CA GLN A 131 3.08 5.91 -10.86
C GLN A 131 3.24 4.93 -12.02
N ILE A 132 2.83 3.66 -11.84
CA ILE A 132 2.91 2.65 -12.90
C ILE A 132 2.02 3.08 -14.08
N LEU A 133 0.80 3.57 -13.83
CA LEU A 133 -0.08 4.03 -14.89
C LEU A 133 0.54 5.18 -15.71
N SER A 134 1.11 6.18 -15.07
CA SER A 134 1.70 7.33 -15.75
C SER A 134 3.03 7.02 -16.44
N GLU A 135 3.90 6.22 -15.81
CA GLU A 135 5.26 5.97 -16.29
C GLU A 135 5.38 4.76 -17.22
N THR A 136 4.47 3.76 -17.13
CA THR A 136 4.48 2.54 -17.97
C THR A 136 3.19 2.33 -18.75
N GLY A 137 2.23 3.23 -18.64
CA GLY A 137 0.95 3.18 -19.34
C GLY A 137 0.08 2.03 -18.93
N ILE A 138 -0.92 1.75 -19.80
CA ILE A 138 -1.88 0.65 -19.59
C ILE A 138 -1.20 -0.72 -19.56
N ALA A 139 -0.10 -0.90 -20.28
CA ALA A 139 0.62 -2.17 -20.33
C ALA A 139 1.16 -2.57 -18.95
N GLY A 140 1.91 -1.68 -18.28
CA GLY A 140 2.41 -1.95 -16.93
C GLY A 140 1.31 -1.97 -15.88
N PHE A 141 0.28 -1.14 -16.06
CA PHE A 141 -0.87 -1.11 -15.15
C PHE A 141 -1.66 -2.42 -15.19
N LEU A 142 -1.93 -2.98 -16.37
CA LEU A 142 -2.60 -4.28 -16.49
C LEU A 142 -1.77 -5.41 -15.88
N PHE A 143 -0.44 -5.36 -16.02
CA PHE A 143 0.42 -6.32 -15.32
C PHE A 143 0.25 -6.23 -13.79
N LEU A 144 0.28 -5.02 -13.22
CA LEU A 144 0.08 -4.82 -11.78
C LEU A 144 -1.31 -5.32 -11.33
N ILE A 145 -2.37 -5.00 -12.07
CA ILE A 145 -3.73 -5.45 -11.77
C ILE A 145 -3.85 -6.97 -11.85
N THR A 146 -3.18 -7.61 -12.80
CA THR A 146 -3.13 -9.08 -12.90
C THR A 146 -2.48 -9.68 -11.66
N VAL A 147 -1.34 -9.13 -11.21
CA VAL A 147 -0.67 -9.57 -9.97
C VAL A 147 -1.59 -9.41 -8.75
N LEU A 148 -2.24 -8.25 -8.63
CA LEU A 148 -3.21 -7.99 -7.55
C LEU A 148 -4.37 -8.97 -7.58
N PHE A 149 -4.95 -9.22 -8.75
CA PHE A 149 -6.06 -10.17 -8.91
C PHE A 149 -5.63 -11.60 -8.52
N TYR A 150 -4.46 -12.02 -8.95
CA TYR A 150 -3.88 -13.31 -8.54
C TYR A 150 -3.72 -13.39 -7.01
N PHE A 151 -3.16 -12.38 -6.40
CA PHE A 151 -3.00 -12.29 -4.96
C PHE A 151 -4.36 -12.43 -4.24
N ILE A 152 -5.34 -11.62 -4.64
CA ILE A 152 -6.70 -11.64 -4.05
C ILE A 152 -7.34 -13.03 -4.20
N THR A 153 -7.23 -13.65 -5.38
CA THR A 153 -7.82 -14.96 -5.67
C THR A 153 -7.25 -16.04 -4.74
N TYR A 154 -5.93 -16.06 -4.52
CA TYR A 154 -5.31 -17.03 -3.64
C TYR A 154 -5.62 -16.79 -2.16
N VAL A 155 -5.63 -15.53 -1.72
CA VAL A 155 -6.02 -15.18 -0.35
C VAL A 155 -7.49 -15.53 -0.10
N PHE A 156 -8.37 -15.25 -1.04
CA PHE A 156 -9.78 -15.60 -0.95
C PHE A 156 -10.00 -17.12 -0.93
N LYS A 157 -9.28 -17.89 -1.76
CA LYS A 157 -9.28 -19.35 -1.71
C LYS A 157 -8.86 -19.88 -0.33
N HIS A 158 -7.81 -19.29 0.25
CA HIS A 158 -7.40 -19.67 1.61
C HIS A 158 -8.48 -19.36 2.64
N PHE A 159 -9.11 -18.20 2.54
CA PHE A 159 -10.22 -17.78 3.41
C PHE A 159 -11.39 -18.79 3.35
N LEU A 160 -11.85 -19.13 2.15
CA LEU A 160 -12.94 -20.11 1.97
C LEU A 160 -12.57 -21.50 2.51
N LEU A 161 -11.33 -21.94 2.37
CA LEU A 161 -10.89 -23.20 2.92
C LEU A 161 -10.77 -23.17 4.44
N LYS A 162 -10.34 -22.04 4.99
CA LYS A 162 -10.25 -21.83 6.45
C LYS A 162 -11.63 -21.96 7.12
N THR A 163 -12.69 -21.43 6.51
CA THR A 163 -14.07 -21.58 7.04
C THR A 163 -14.53 -23.04 7.13
N LYS A 164 -13.93 -23.92 6.31
CA LYS A 164 -14.18 -25.38 6.30
C LYS A 164 -13.13 -26.17 7.10
N SER A 165 -12.38 -25.53 7.99
CA SER A 165 -11.27 -26.11 8.76
C SER A 165 -10.15 -26.72 7.88
N LYS A 166 -10.09 -26.34 6.61
CA LYS A 166 -9.02 -26.69 5.66
C LYS A 166 -8.16 -25.48 5.43
N TYR A 167 -6.89 -25.70 5.09
CA TYR A 167 -5.94 -24.58 4.95
C TYR A 167 -5.13 -24.72 3.67
N TYR A 168 -5.06 -23.64 2.91
CA TYR A 168 -4.27 -23.56 1.68
C TYR A 168 -2.85 -23.10 1.96
N PHE A 169 -2.68 -22.15 2.88
CA PHE A 169 -1.38 -21.57 3.28
C PHE A 169 -1.04 -21.98 4.72
N THR A 170 0.26 -22.11 4.99
CA THR A 170 0.81 -22.22 6.34
C THR A 170 0.85 -20.85 7.01
N ASP A 171 1.05 -20.79 8.34
CA ASP A 171 1.20 -19.52 9.05
C ASP A 171 2.43 -18.74 8.60
N PHE A 172 3.52 -19.43 8.22
CA PHE A 172 4.70 -18.82 7.63
C PHE A 172 4.38 -18.14 6.28
N GLU A 173 3.66 -18.82 5.40
CA GLU A 173 3.22 -18.25 4.11
C GLU A 173 2.26 -17.08 4.31
N ILE A 174 1.41 -17.10 5.34
CA ILE A 174 0.53 -15.96 5.69
C ILE A 174 1.36 -14.75 6.13
N CYS A 175 2.43 -14.93 6.89
CA CYS A 175 3.34 -13.84 7.24
C CYS A 175 4.01 -13.23 5.99
N ILE A 176 4.46 -14.04 5.05
CA ILE A 176 5.02 -13.57 3.77
C ILE A 176 3.95 -12.83 2.96
N LEU A 177 2.74 -13.39 2.85
CA LEU A 177 1.65 -12.78 2.12
C LEU A 177 1.18 -11.46 2.75
N SER A 178 1.32 -11.28 4.05
CA SER A 178 1.02 -10.00 4.70
C SER A 178 1.94 -8.87 4.23
N GLY A 179 3.23 -9.17 3.99
CA GLY A 179 4.17 -8.23 3.37
C GLY A 179 3.77 -7.85 1.94
N LEU A 180 3.34 -8.83 1.14
CA LEU A 180 2.80 -8.56 -0.20
C LEU A 180 1.49 -7.76 -0.14
N ALA A 181 0.62 -8.02 0.83
CA ALA A 181 -0.61 -7.25 1.03
C ALA A 181 -0.34 -5.78 1.31
N MET A 182 0.67 -5.47 2.14
CA MET A 182 1.09 -4.09 2.41
C MET A 182 1.56 -3.39 1.12
N TYR A 183 2.33 -4.09 0.31
CA TYR A 183 2.89 -3.52 -0.91
C TYR A 183 1.85 -3.32 -2.01
N LEU A 184 0.94 -4.28 -2.16
CA LEU A 184 -0.14 -4.25 -3.15
C LEU A 184 -1.35 -3.41 -2.70
N TRP A 185 -1.29 -2.77 -1.52
CA TRP A 185 -2.40 -1.96 -1.04
C TRP A 185 -2.51 -0.64 -1.83
N PRO A 186 -3.66 -0.37 -2.51
CA PRO A 186 -3.75 0.78 -3.43
C PRO A 186 -4.06 2.11 -2.75
N PHE A 187 -4.62 2.08 -1.51
CA PHE A 187 -5.29 3.22 -0.89
C PHE A 187 -4.42 3.98 0.14
N VAL A 188 -3.11 4.02 -0.04
CA VAL A 188 -2.21 4.83 0.79
C VAL A 188 -1.11 5.44 -0.06
N PRO A 189 -0.53 6.57 0.36
CA PRO A 189 0.68 7.08 -0.24
C PRO A 189 1.81 6.06 -0.10
N THR A 190 2.52 5.79 -1.19
CA THR A 190 3.63 4.83 -1.24
C THR A 190 4.93 5.52 -1.64
N GLY A 191 6.05 4.86 -1.39
CA GLY A 191 7.34 5.24 -1.96
C GLY A 191 7.41 5.00 -3.47
N ASN A 192 8.53 5.37 -4.07
CA ASN A 192 8.77 5.16 -5.49
C ASN A 192 8.90 3.67 -5.81
N VAL A 193 8.01 3.16 -6.64
CA VAL A 193 7.98 1.75 -7.08
C VAL A 193 9.25 1.32 -7.80
N PHE A 194 9.87 2.24 -8.53
CA PHE A 194 11.12 2.00 -9.26
C PHE A 194 12.39 2.31 -8.43
N ASN A 195 12.23 2.39 -7.10
CA ASN A 195 13.37 2.48 -6.19
C ASN A 195 13.90 1.08 -5.87
N ASN A 196 15.18 0.85 -6.08
CA ASN A 196 15.81 -0.46 -5.94
C ASN A 196 15.58 -1.08 -4.54
N TRP A 197 15.70 -0.32 -3.47
CA TRP A 197 15.53 -0.81 -2.11
C TRP A 197 14.11 -1.31 -1.84
N LEU A 198 13.10 -0.52 -2.23
CA LEU A 198 11.70 -0.91 -2.07
C LEU A 198 11.35 -2.12 -2.93
N SER A 199 11.86 -2.17 -4.16
CA SER A 199 11.66 -3.29 -5.08
C SER A 199 12.30 -4.58 -4.55
N ILE A 200 13.51 -4.52 -3.99
CA ILE A 200 14.19 -5.68 -3.39
C ILE A 200 13.39 -6.20 -2.20
N ALA A 201 12.99 -5.33 -1.27
CA ALA A 201 12.21 -5.72 -0.10
C ALA A 201 10.89 -6.42 -0.47
N MET A 202 10.24 -5.98 -1.55
CA MET A 202 9.04 -6.60 -2.09
C MET A 202 9.34 -7.95 -2.75
N ILE A 203 10.33 -7.99 -3.64
CA ILE A 203 10.64 -9.18 -4.44
C ILE A 203 11.09 -10.34 -3.56
N LEU A 204 11.76 -10.08 -2.42
CA LEU A 204 12.18 -11.12 -1.47
C LEU A 204 11.02 -11.98 -0.94
N ASN A 205 9.81 -11.46 -0.88
CA ASN A 205 8.64 -12.24 -0.45
C ASN A 205 8.30 -13.38 -1.44
N LEU A 206 8.54 -13.20 -2.75
CA LEU A 206 8.20 -14.19 -3.76
C LEU A 206 9.08 -15.46 -3.70
N PRO A 207 10.43 -15.37 -3.68
CA PRO A 207 11.27 -16.54 -3.51
C PRO A 207 10.98 -17.31 -2.21
N LEU A 208 10.74 -16.61 -1.11
CA LEU A 208 10.40 -17.24 0.17
C LEU A 208 9.08 -18.01 0.09
N LEU A 209 8.07 -17.46 -0.57
CA LEU A 209 6.80 -18.15 -0.81
C LEU A 209 6.98 -19.39 -1.69
N LEU A 210 7.74 -19.27 -2.79
CA LEU A 210 8.00 -20.37 -3.70
C LEU A 210 8.83 -21.48 -3.03
N TRP A 211 9.84 -21.11 -2.24
CA TRP A 211 10.64 -22.04 -1.45
C TRP A 211 9.78 -22.83 -0.46
N SER A 212 8.94 -22.14 0.31
CA SER A 212 8.00 -22.80 1.25
C SER A 212 7.10 -23.79 0.54
N ARG A 213 6.53 -23.42 -0.61
CA ARG A 213 5.66 -24.29 -1.40
C ARG A 213 6.38 -25.54 -1.93
N LYS A 214 7.61 -25.37 -2.41
CA LYS A 214 8.44 -26.51 -2.89
C LYS A 214 8.79 -27.45 -1.75
N SER A 215 9.21 -26.92 -0.60
CA SER A 215 9.56 -27.70 0.59
C SER A 215 8.39 -28.57 1.07
N ILE A 216 7.18 -27.99 1.18
CA ILE A 216 5.96 -28.72 1.57
C ILE A 216 5.63 -29.84 0.59
N LYS A 217 5.76 -29.59 -0.72
CA LYS A 217 5.50 -30.60 -1.75
C LYS A 217 6.48 -31.78 -1.61
N THR A 218 7.76 -31.51 -1.41
CA THR A 218 8.80 -32.53 -1.25
C THR A 218 8.56 -33.38 0.00
N GLN A 219 8.21 -32.75 1.14
CA GLN A 219 7.89 -33.49 2.37
C GLN A 219 6.67 -34.42 2.20
N ARG A 220 5.64 -34.01 1.46
CA ARG A 220 4.46 -34.86 1.19
C ARG A 220 4.79 -36.06 0.33
N ILE A 221 5.71 -35.92 -0.64
CA ILE A 221 6.15 -37.03 -1.50
C ILE A 221 7.01 -38.04 -0.74
N ALA A 222 7.79 -37.59 0.25
CA ALA A 222 8.66 -38.45 1.06
C ALA A 222 7.89 -39.26 2.13
N ILE A 223 6.64 -38.94 2.43
CA ILE A 223 5.80 -39.61 3.45
C ILE A 223 4.82 -40.59 2.82
N ASN A 224 4.58 -40.51 1.51
CA ASN A 224 3.76 -41.46 0.74
C ASN A 224 4.65 -42.49 0.01
#